data_cca9ce956ae4013a2ed1232543bda251
#
_entry.id   cca9ce956ae4013a2ed1232543bda251
#
_cell.length_a   1.000
_cell.length_b   1.000
_cell.length_c   1.000
_cell.angle_alpha   90.00
_cell.angle_beta   90.00
_cell.angle_gamma   90.00
#
_symmetry.space_group_name_H-M   'P 1'
#
loop_
_entity.id
_entity.type
_entity.pdbx_description
1 polymer ?
#
loop_
_entity_poly.entity_id
_entity_poly.type
_entity_poly.pdbx_seq_one_letter_code
_entity_poly.pdbx_strand_id
1 'polypeptide(L)'
;MEIKLENGKKVKIKELTIDERDELLDSCKFTIDKNGGIGGMEAPHSTMTKFVRMGVDGDTSDKFLKTLTFADKTNIFTEMQKDMLGGEDKPSK
;
A
#
# COMPACT_ATOMS: atom_id res chain seq x y z
N MET A 1 -10.25 -6.45 -0.62
CA MET A 1 -9.74 -5.77 -1.83
C MET A 1 -8.83 -6.72 -2.60
N GLU A 2 -8.96 -6.75 -3.89
CA GLU A 2 -8.09 -7.56 -4.75
C GLU A 2 -7.36 -6.66 -5.73
N ILE A 3 -6.13 -7.03 -6.04
CA ILE A 3 -5.31 -6.28 -6.98
C ILE A 3 -4.80 -7.26 -8.03
N LYS A 4 -4.97 -6.89 -9.30
CA LYS A 4 -4.51 -7.72 -10.41
C LYS A 4 -3.06 -7.40 -10.72
N LEU A 5 -2.25 -8.43 -10.84
CA LEU A 5 -0.83 -8.30 -11.19
C LEU A 5 -0.67 -8.33 -12.71
N GLU A 6 0.50 -7.91 -13.17
CA GLU A 6 0.79 -7.88 -14.61
C GLU A 6 0.71 -9.26 -15.25
N ASN A 7 1.02 -10.30 -14.50
CA ASN A 7 0.97 -11.67 -15.01
C ASN A 7 -0.45 -12.25 -15.05
N GLY A 8 -1.45 -11.45 -14.73
CA GLY A 8 -2.85 -11.90 -14.74
C GLY A 8 -3.34 -12.50 -13.44
N LYS A 9 -2.44 -12.79 -12.52
CA LYS A 9 -2.83 -13.29 -11.21
C LYS A 9 -3.36 -12.17 -10.35
N LYS A 10 -4.13 -12.54 -9.34
CA LYS A 10 -4.69 -11.57 -8.40
C LYS A 10 -4.14 -11.85 -7.00
N VAL A 11 -3.94 -10.80 -6.23
CA VAL A 11 -3.61 -10.92 -4.82
C VAL A 11 -4.72 -10.26 -4.02
N LYS A 12 -4.99 -10.83 -2.86
CA LYS A 12 -5.95 -10.24 -1.93
C LYS A 12 -5.20 -9.38 -0.93
N ILE A 13 -5.79 -8.25 -0.61
CA ILE A 13 -5.25 -7.37 0.43
C ILE A 13 -6.13 -7.53 1.66
N LYS A 14 -5.53 -7.93 2.75
CA LYS A 14 -6.26 -8.16 3.99
C LYS A 14 -6.52 -6.83 4.68
N GLU A 15 -7.48 -6.83 5.59
CA GLU A 15 -7.75 -5.68 6.41
C GLU A 15 -6.65 -5.55 7.46
N LEU A 16 -6.06 -4.37 7.56
CA LEU A 16 -4.96 -4.12 8.50
C LEU A 16 -5.53 -3.69 9.84
N THR A 17 -4.84 -4.08 10.91
CA THR A 17 -5.14 -3.54 12.22
C THR A 17 -4.66 -2.09 12.28
N ILE A 18 -5.12 -1.36 13.28
CA ILE A 18 -4.67 0.03 13.46
C ILE A 18 -3.15 0.08 13.65
N ASP A 19 -2.60 -0.84 14.43
CA ASP A 19 -1.16 -0.87 14.69
C ASP A 19 -0.37 -1.14 13.41
N GLU A 20 -0.85 -2.08 12.59
CA GLU A 20 -0.20 -2.37 11.32
C GLU A 20 -0.23 -1.18 10.38
N ARG A 21 -1.40 -0.52 10.31
CA ARG A 21 -1.55 0.65 9.47
C ARG A 21 -0.63 1.77 9.92
N ASP A 22 -0.58 2.02 11.22
CA ASP A 22 0.28 3.06 11.77
C ASP A 22 1.75 2.77 11.48
N GLU A 23 2.16 1.52 11.60
CA GLU A 23 3.54 1.14 11.31
C GLU A 23 3.89 1.41 9.85
N LEU A 24 2.98 1.09 8.94
CA LEU A 24 3.22 1.36 7.52
C LEU A 24 3.27 2.85 7.25
N LEU A 25 2.35 3.62 7.82
CA LEU A 25 2.32 5.07 7.62
C LEU A 25 3.58 5.73 8.19
N ASP A 26 4.06 5.25 9.34
CA ASP A 26 5.27 5.80 9.95
C ASP A 26 6.51 5.56 9.10
N SER A 27 6.48 4.55 8.25
CA SER A 27 7.62 4.26 7.37
C SER A 27 7.64 5.08 6.11
N CYS A 28 6.59 5.88 5.87
CA CYS A 28 6.48 6.71 4.69
C CYS A 28 6.83 8.16 5.01
N LYS A 29 7.13 8.92 3.96
CA LYS A 29 7.30 10.36 4.07
C LYS A 29 6.07 11.02 3.50
N PHE A 30 5.61 12.07 4.17
CA PHE A 30 4.44 12.82 3.72
C PHE A 30 4.88 14.18 3.21
N THR A 31 4.22 14.63 2.15
CA THR A 31 4.39 15.98 1.63
C THR A 31 3.21 16.81 2.13
N ILE A 32 3.51 17.94 2.76
CA ILE A 32 2.47 18.84 3.26
C ILE A 32 2.22 19.91 2.19
N ASP A 33 0.96 20.07 1.81
CA ASP A 33 0.61 21.07 0.83
C ASP A 33 0.44 22.45 1.49
N LYS A 34 0.13 23.45 0.66
CA LYS A 34 0.05 24.84 1.13
C LYS A 34 -1.04 25.06 2.18
N ASN A 35 -2.03 24.20 2.19
CA ASN A 35 -3.17 24.33 3.10
C ASN A 35 -2.99 23.52 4.38
N GLY A 36 -1.81 22.92 4.55
CA GLY A 36 -1.53 22.11 5.72
C GLY A 36 -2.02 20.68 5.62
N GLY A 37 -2.59 20.29 4.48
CA GLY A 37 -3.03 18.93 4.26
C GLY A 37 -1.91 18.05 3.73
N ILE A 38 -2.19 16.76 3.61
CA ILE A 38 -1.24 15.82 3.04
C ILE A 38 -1.35 15.88 1.52
N GLY A 39 -0.30 16.41 0.87
CA GLY A 39 -0.26 16.52 -0.58
C GLY A 39 0.15 15.24 -1.27
N GLY A 40 0.86 14.36 -0.57
CA GLY A 40 1.29 13.11 -1.14
C GLY A 40 2.04 12.27 -0.13
N MET A 41 2.31 11.05 -0.51
CA MET A 41 3.05 10.12 0.32
C MET A 41 4.13 9.48 -0.53
N GLU A 42 5.37 9.57 -0.07
CA GLU A 42 6.50 8.98 -0.76
C GLU A 42 7.07 7.83 0.05
N ALA A 43 7.56 6.83 -0.63
CA ALA A 43 8.14 5.68 0.05
C ALA A 43 9.29 5.11 -0.75
N PRO A 44 10.39 4.75 -0.07
CA PRO A 44 11.45 4.00 -0.74
C PRO A 44 10.98 2.58 -1.05
N HIS A 45 11.73 1.89 -1.90
CA HIS A 45 11.39 0.52 -2.29
C HIS A 45 11.19 -0.41 -1.11
N SER A 46 12.01 -0.26 -0.07
CA SER A 46 11.89 -1.11 1.12
C SER A 46 10.55 -0.92 1.82
N THR A 47 10.03 0.31 1.80
CA THR A 47 8.73 0.59 2.39
C THR A 47 7.61 -0.01 1.55
N MET A 48 7.72 0.06 0.22
CA MET A 48 6.75 -0.59 -0.65
C MET A 48 6.72 -2.10 -0.41
N THR A 49 7.89 -2.70 -0.23
CA THR A 49 7.98 -4.12 0.09
C THR A 49 7.29 -4.43 1.41
N LYS A 50 7.45 -3.54 2.40
CA LYS A 50 6.80 -3.69 3.69
C LYS A 50 5.28 -3.66 3.56
N PHE A 51 4.77 -2.75 2.71
CA PHE A 51 3.33 -2.70 2.43
C PHE A 51 2.85 -4.04 1.87
N VAL A 52 3.60 -4.61 0.93
CA VAL A 52 3.23 -5.89 0.32
C VAL A 52 3.23 -6.99 1.37
N ARG A 53 4.29 -7.08 2.18
CA ARG A 53 4.39 -8.15 3.18
C ARG A 53 3.26 -8.07 4.21
N MET A 54 2.90 -6.89 4.63
CA MET A 54 1.86 -6.73 5.63
C MET A 54 0.47 -6.81 5.06
N GLY A 55 0.29 -6.36 3.82
CA GLY A 55 -1.04 -6.22 3.24
C GLY A 55 -1.53 -7.41 2.46
N VAL A 56 -0.65 -8.13 1.80
CA VAL A 56 -1.08 -9.25 0.97
C VAL A 56 -1.49 -10.43 1.85
N ASP A 57 -2.68 -10.95 1.60
CA ASP A 57 -3.19 -12.12 2.30
C ASP A 57 -2.63 -13.37 1.62
N GLY A 58 -1.85 -14.14 2.35
CA GLY A 58 -1.27 -15.36 1.84
C GLY A 58 0.25 -15.33 1.86
N ASP A 59 0.86 -15.87 0.82
CA ASP A 59 2.32 -16.01 0.76
C ASP A 59 2.98 -14.65 0.52
N THR A 60 3.79 -14.23 1.48
CA THR A 60 4.59 -13.00 1.36
C THR A 60 6.07 -13.30 1.57
N SER A 61 6.48 -14.51 1.24
CA SER A 61 7.89 -14.90 1.32
C SER A 61 8.71 -14.13 0.29
N ASP A 62 10.02 -14.13 0.49
CA ASP A 62 10.94 -13.52 -0.46
C ASP A 62 10.76 -14.11 -1.86
N LYS A 63 10.51 -15.42 -1.92
CA LYS A 63 10.30 -16.09 -3.20
C LYS A 63 9.12 -15.49 -3.95
N PHE A 64 8.00 -15.28 -3.25
CA PHE A 64 6.84 -14.65 -3.87
C PHE A 64 7.15 -13.21 -4.27
N LEU A 65 7.77 -12.44 -3.37
CA LEU A 65 8.04 -11.03 -3.63
C LEU A 65 8.95 -10.83 -4.83
N LYS A 66 9.88 -11.77 -5.07
CA LYS A 66 10.75 -11.69 -6.24
C LYS A 66 10.02 -11.88 -7.56
N THR A 67 8.81 -12.44 -7.53
CA THR A 67 8.01 -12.59 -8.75
C THR A 67 7.28 -11.32 -9.13
N LEU A 68 7.22 -10.34 -8.24
CA LEU A 68 6.52 -9.09 -8.50
C LEU A 68 7.40 -8.14 -9.30
N THR A 69 6.80 -7.48 -10.29
CA THR A 69 7.49 -6.43 -11.03
C THR A 69 7.46 -5.15 -10.20
N PHE A 70 8.25 -4.16 -10.63
CA PHE A 70 8.19 -2.84 -10.00
C PHE A 70 6.78 -2.26 -10.10
N ALA A 71 6.15 -2.44 -11.27
CA ALA A 71 4.79 -1.95 -11.47
C ALA A 71 3.81 -2.63 -10.51
N ASP A 72 3.98 -3.93 -10.28
CA ASP A 72 3.12 -4.66 -9.34
C ASP A 72 3.24 -4.08 -7.92
N LYS A 73 4.48 -3.87 -7.46
CA LYS A 73 4.70 -3.33 -6.11
C LYS A 73 4.14 -1.94 -5.97
N THR A 74 4.36 -1.10 -6.99
CA THR A 74 3.84 0.26 -6.99
C THR A 74 2.32 0.26 -6.96
N ASN A 75 1.71 -0.62 -7.74
CA ASN A 75 0.26 -0.71 -7.80
C ASN A 75 -0.32 -1.15 -6.46
N ILE A 76 0.28 -2.15 -5.83
CA ILE A 76 -0.17 -2.60 -4.52
C ILE A 76 -0.04 -1.47 -3.50
N PHE A 77 1.11 -0.82 -3.49
CA PHE A 77 1.36 0.30 -2.59
C PHE A 77 0.32 1.41 -2.79
N THR A 78 0.07 1.78 -4.05
CA THR A 78 -0.87 2.85 -4.36
C THR A 78 -2.29 2.51 -3.92
N GLU A 79 -2.73 1.29 -4.18
CA GLU A 79 -4.08 0.89 -3.80
C GLU A 79 -4.23 0.79 -2.29
N MET A 80 -3.22 0.30 -1.59
CA MET A 80 -3.25 0.27 -0.13
C MET A 80 -3.26 1.68 0.45
N GLN A 81 -2.47 2.56 -0.15
CA GLN A 81 -2.44 3.97 0.27
C GLN A 81 -3.81 4.62 0.14
N LYS A 82 -4.47 4.39 -0.99
CA LYS A 82 -5.81 4.93 -1.19
C LYS A 82 -6.79 4.41 -0.14
N ASP A 83 -6.70 3.14 0.16
CA ASP A 83 -7.58 2.53 1.15
C ASP A 83 -7.35 3.12 2.54
N MET A 84 -6.09 3.33 2.91
CA MET A 84 -5.74 3.83 4.23
C MET A 84 -6.05 5.30 4.41
N LEU A 85 -5.86 6.10 3.38
CA LEU A 85 -6.03 7.54 3.47
C LEU A 85 -7.35 8.01 2.88
N GLY A 86 -7.82 7.33 1.84
CA GLY A 86 -8.98 7.76 1.09
C GLY A 86 -10.31 7.37 1.69
N GLY A 87 -10.31 6.48 2.65
CA GLY A 87 -11.57 6.05 3.27
C GLY A 87 -12.34 7.18 3.89
N GLU A 88 -11.64 8.21 4.29
CA GLU A 88 -12.22 9.39 4.91
C GLU A 88 -12.98 10.27 3.92
N ASP A 89 -12.62 10.17 2.65
CA ASP A 89 -13.20 11.00 1.63
C ASP A 89 -14.44 10.39 1.02
N LYS A 90 -14.72 9.20 1.41
CA LYS A 90 -15.86 8.55 0.83
C LYS A 90 -17.12 9.15 1.31
N PRO A 91 -17.28 9.86 1.53
CA PRO A 91 -18.35 10.20 1.63
C PRO A 91 -19.09 11.14 1.25
N SER A 92 -18.69 10.81 1.11
CA SER A 92 -19.06 11.28 0.98
C SER A 92 -19.63 11.60 0.36
N LYS A 93 -19.63 11.57 0.39
CA LYS A 93 -20.11 11.92 0.06
C LYS A 93 -20.60 11.99 -0.06
#